data_2cd5350c729253c645bf9cf634c4ae08
#
_entry.id   2cd5350c729253c645bf9cf634c4ae08
#
_cell.length_a   1.000
_cell.length_b   1.000
_cell.length_c   1.000
_cell.angle_alpha   90.00
_cell.angle_beta   90.00
_cell.angle_gamma   90.00
#
_symmetry.space_group_name_H-M   'P 1'
#
loop_
_entity.id
_entity.type
_entity.pdbx_description
1 polymer ?
#
loop_
_entity_poly.entity_id
_entity_poly.type
_entity_poly.pdbx_seq_one_letter_code
_entity_poly.pdbx_strand_id
1 'polypeptide(L)'
;DFFKVRVRGVFPSASDLQFISTEIADKAQKQVYKLGQFEHLPVIIGVDPAWTGSDSLEIVMRQGYYMKPLASIPKNDDDWRMAQLIAQFEDEYKADAVFIDMGYGTGIYSIGKQLGRKWRLIEFGGKSNDPVYLNMRAYMWGQMKEWLREGGSIPPNDQALYDDIVGPEAI
;
A
#
# COMPACT_ATOMS: atom_id res chain seq x y z
N ASP A 1 9.44 -20.68 -13.18
CA ASP A 1 10.87 -20.86 -13.43
C ASP A 1 11.07 -21.95 -14.49
N PHE A 2 11.33 -21.50 -15.74
CA PHE A 2 11.48 -22.37 -16.92
C PHE A 2 12.54 -23.48 -16.74
N PHE A 3 13.60 -23.18 -16.04
CA PHE A 3 14.69 -24.13 -15.76
C PHE A 3 14.23 -25.23 -14.81
N LYS A 4 13.49 -24.91 -13.75
CA LYS A 4 12.96 -25.91 -12.82
C LYS A 4 11.95 -26.85 -13.49
N VAL A 5 11.03 -26.31 -14.29
CA VAL A 5 9.96 -27.08 -14.93
C VAL A 5 10.48 -27.94 -16.08
N ARG A 6 11.25 -27.37 -17.00
CA ARG A 6 11.69 -28.09 -18.22
C ARG A 6 13.00 -28.85 -18.07
N VAL A 7 13.90 -28.41 -17.21
CA VAL A 7 15.21 -29.07 -17.06
C VAL A 7 15.22 -30.05 -15.90
N ARG A 8 14.56 -29.70 -14.77
CA ARG A 8 14.53 -30.59 -13.59
C ARG A 8 13.23 -31.37 -13.42
N GLY A 9 12.20 -31.10 -14.21
CA GLY A 9 10.90 -31.78 -14.09
C GLY A 9 10.18 -31.54 -12.77
N VAL A 10 10.51 -30.44 -12.09
CA VAL A 10 9.90 -30.03 -10.82
C VAL A 10 8.76 -29.07 -11.12
N PHE A 11 7.57 -29.33 -10.56
CA PHE A 11 6.46 -28.40 -10.67
C PHE A 11 6.84 -27.04 -10.05
N PRO A 12 6.40 -25.90 -10.62
CA PRO A 12 6.55 -24.60 -9.99
C PRO A 12 5.98 -24.66 -8.57
N SER A 13 6.72 -24.17 -7.59
CA SER A 13 6.16 -23.99 -6.26
C SER A 13 5.10 -22.89 -6.31
N ALA A 14 4.13 -22.88 -5.39
CA ALA A 14 3.16 -21.80 -5.29
C ALA A 14 3.84 -20.41 -5.26
N SER A 15 5.05 -20.34 -4.69
CA SER A 15 5.89 -19.14 -4.66
C SER A 15 6.35 -18.66 -6.05
N ASP A 16 6.42 -19.52 -7.05
CA ASP A 16 6.85 -19.14 -8.41
C ASP A 16 5.73 -18.42 -9.19
N LEU A 17 4.48 -18.54 -8.74
CA LEU A 17 3.33 -17.85 -9.32
C LEU A 17 3.03 -16.51 -8.63
N GLN A 18 3.55 -16.28 -7.44
CA GLN A 18 3.31 -15.06 -6.69
C GLN A 18 3.92 -13.84 -7.39
N PHE A 19 3.16 -12.75 -7.47
CA PHE A 19 3.68 -11.49 -8.03
C PHE A 19 4.79 -10.91 -7.14
N ILE A 20 4.58 -10.89 -5.81
CA ILE A 20 5.61 -10.60 -4.81
C ILE A 20 5.86 -11.90 -4.05
N SER A 21 7.09 -12.42 -4.16
CA SER A 21 7.44 -13.69 -3.54
C SER A 21 7.50 -13.60 -2.01
N THR A 22 7.30 -14.73 -1.34
CA THR A 22 7.50 -14.86 0.12
C THR A 22 8.91 -14.45 0.53
N GLU A 23 9.93 -14.72 -0.30
CA GLU A 23 11.32 -14.30 -0.03
C GLU A 23 11.45 -12.78 0.08
N ILE A 24 10.81 -12.03 -0.82
CA ILE A 24 10.80 -10.55 -0.78
C ILE A 24 10.07 -10.07 0.47
N ALA A 25 8.90 -10.62 0.79
CA ALA A 25 8.13 -10.24 1.96
C ALA A 25 8.83 -10.59 3.28
N ASP A 26 9.46 -11.76 3.38
CA ASP A 26 10.25 -12.18 4.54
C ASP A 26 11.44 -11.23 4.79
N LYS A 27 12.13 -10.84 3.71
CA LYS A 27 13.20 -9.85 3.78
C LYS A 27 12.68 -8.51 4.28
N ALA A 28 11.54 -8.06 3.79
CA ALA A 28 10.93 -6.80 4.19
C ALA A 28 10.51 -6.77 5.67
N GLN A 29 10.03 -7.88 6.22
CA GLN A 29 9.73 -8.01 7.66
C GLN A 29 10.96 -7.93 8.56
N LYS A 30 12.15 -8.25 8.04
CA LYS A 30 13.41 -8.20 8.77
C LYS A 30 14.11 -6.83 8.69
N GLN A 31 13.65 -5.94 7.80
CA GLN A 31 14.19 -4.59 7.69
C GLN A 31 13.79 -3.76 8.90
N VAL A 32 14.77 -3.13 9.54
CA VAL A 32 14.58 -2.24 10.69
C VAL A 32 15.26 -0.91 10.38
N TYR A 33 14.51 0.17 10.44
CA TYR A 33 15.01 1.52 10.21
C TYR A 33 14.94 2.37 11.48
N LYS A 34 16.03 3.07 11.78
CA LYS A 34 16.10 4.06 12.86
C LYS A 34 15.68 5.42 12.32
N LEU A 35 15.13 6.27 13.19
CA LEU A 35 14.58 7.58 12.83
C LEU A 35 15.56 8.40 11.97
N GLY A 36 16.83 8.50 12.35
CA GLY A 36 17.85 9.25 11.61
C GLY A 36 18.10 8.79 10.18
N GLN A 37 17.63 7.59 9.80
CA GLN A 37 17.80 7.04 8.44
C GLN A 37 16.71 7.51 7.47
N PHE A 38 15.55 7.96 7.96
CA PHE A 38 14.41 8.29 7.10
C PHE A 38 13.71 9.61 7.45
N GLU A 39 13.95 10.21 8.62
CA GLU A 39 13.22 11.40 9.09
C GLU A 39 13.32 12.63 8.18
N HIS A 40 14.37 12.69 7.34
CA HIS A 40 14.58 13.77 6.36
C HIS A 40 13.85 13.55 5.03
N LEU A 41 13.24 12.40 4.84
CA LEU A 41 12.55 12.05 3.59
C LEU A 41 11.06 12.46 3.65
N PRO A 42 10.42 12.67 2.48
CA PRO A 42 9.01 13.01 2.43
C PRO A 42 8.12 11.96 3.10
N VAL A 43 7.11 12.44 3.81
CA VAL A 43 6.06 11.61 4.45
C VAL A 43 4.88 11.49 3.51
N ILE A 44 4.50 10.28 3.19
CA ILE A 44 3.36 9.97 2.34
C ILE A 44 2.35 9.15 3.13
N ILE A 45 1.08 9.55 3.09
CA ILE A 45 -0.04 8.80 3.68
C ILE A 45 -0.87 8.20 2.55
N GLY A 46 -1.14 6.92 2.64
CA GLY A 46 -2.08 6.19 1.80
C GLY A 46 -3.34 5.81 2.57
N VAL A 47 -4.49 5.96 1.94
CA VAL A 47 -5.80 5.63 2.52
C VAL A 47 -6.54 4.71 1.57
N ASP A 48 -6.93 3.54 2.09
CA ASP A 48 -7.79 2.57 1.41
C ASP A 48 -9.13 2.50 2.14
N PRO A 49 -10.18 3.13 1.60
CA PRO A 49 -11.51 3.14 2.21
C PRO A 49 -12.16 1.76 2.11
N ALA A 50 -12.93 1.40 3.14
CA ALA A 50 -13.65 0.14 3.17
C ALA A 50 -14.78 0.06 2.14
N TRP A 51 -14.91 -1.08 1.48
CA TRP A 51 -15.93 -1.34 0.48
C TRP A 51 -17.16 -2.06 1.06
N THR A 52 -16.95 -3.18 1.73
CA THR A 52 -18.05 -4.03 2.23
C THR A 52 -18.12 -4.05 3.75
N GLY A 53 -19.18 -4.62 4.30
CA GLY A 53 -19.45 -4.60 5.74
C GLY A 53 -18.38 -5.25 6.64
N SER A 54 -17.53 -6.12 6.08
CA SER A 54 -16.40 -6.76 6.80
C SER A 54 -15.06 -6.06 6.58
N ASP A 55 -14.99 -5.13 5.61
CA ASP A 55 -13.75 -4.43 5.28
C ASP A 55 -13.47 -3.29 6.27
N SER A 56 -12.21 -2.92 6.36
CA SER A 56 -11.74 -1.80 7.18
C SER A 56 -11.18 -0.69 6.31
N LEU A 57 -11.36 0.56 6.75
CA LEU A 57 -10.57 1.66 6.23
C LEU A 57 -9.16 1.54 6.80
N GLU A 58 -8.18 1.47 5.90
CA GLU A 58 -6.77 1.37 6.26
C GLU A 58 -6.04 2.66 5.98
N ILE A 59 -5.26 3.13 6.95
CA ILE A 59 -4.41 4.32 6.81
C ILE A 59 -2.97 3.90 7.10
N VAL A 60 -2.08 4.17 6.15
CA VAL A 60 -0.67 3.79 6.21
C VAL A 60 0.21 4.99 5.93
N MET A 61 1.30 5.12 6.67
CA MET A 61 2.35 6.10 6.41
C MET A 61 3.58 5.41 5.81
N ARG A 62 4.20 6.05 4.81
CA ARG A 62 5.49 5.67 4.26
C ARG A 62 6.43 6.87 4.28
N GLN A 63 7.67 6.64 4.68
CA GLN A 63 8.75 7.62 4.66
C GLN A 63 10.05 6.92 4.24
N GLY A 64 10.45 7.09 2.99
CA GLY A 64 11.54 6.30 2.40
C GLY A 64 11.22 4.81 2.39
N TYR A 65 12.08 3.99 2.96
CA TYR A 65 11.85 2.54 3.11
C TYR A 65 11.13 2.15 4.41
N TYR A 66 10.89 3.11 5.28
CA TYR A 66 10.10 2.91 6.49
C TYR A 66 8.61 3.01 6.19
N MET A 67 7.83 2.11 6.78
CA MET A 67 6.38 2.08 6.67
C MET A 67 5.77 1.80 8.04
N LYS A 68 4.66 2.47 8.34
CA LYS A 68 3.92 2.31 9.59
C LYS A 68 2.41 2.34 9.31
N PRO A 69 1.66 1.28 9.68
CA PRO A 69 0.21 1.36 9.75
C PRO A 69 -0.21 2.36 10.82
N LEU A 70 -1.13 3.28 10.48
CA LEU A 70 -1.60 4.32 11.39
C LEU A 70 -2.96 3.97 12.01
N ALA A 71 -3.87 3.42 11.21
CA ALA A 71 -5.19 3.02 11.68
C ALA A 71 -5.79 1.94 10.77
N SER A 72 -6.60 1.08 11.40
CA SER A 72 -7.49 0.13 10.74
C SER A 72 -8.87 0.29 11.41
N ILE A 73 -9.86 0.78 10.67
CA ILE A 73 -11.16 1.16 11.21
C ILE A 73 -12.24 0.40 10.46
N PRO A 74 -13.08 -0.39 11.17
CA PRO A 74 -14.19 -1.08 10.55
C PRO A 74 -15.06 -0.10 9.77
N LYS A 75 -15.60 -0.59 8.65
CA LYS A 75 -16.49 0.21 7.80
C LYS A 75 -17.57 0.92 8.62
N ASN A 76 -17.73 2.20 8.34
CA ASN A 76 -18.83 3.02 8.81
C ASN A 76 -19.19 4.05 7.74
N ASP A 77 -20.37 4.65 7.86
CA ASP A 77 -20.85 5.63 6.88
C ASP A 77 -20.55 7.09 7.29
N ASP A 78 -19.64 7.28 8.25
CA ASP A 78 -19.25 8.60 8.76
C ASP A 78 -17.98 9.12 8.04
N ASP A 79 -18.16 9.58 6.80
CA ASP A 79 -17.07 10.16 6.01
C ASP A 79 -16.44 11.39 6.67
N TRP A 80 -17.22 12.15 7.46
CA TRP A 80 -16.68 13.28 8.20
C TRP A 80 -15.66 12.86 9.25
N ARG A 81 -16.01 11.85 10.04
CA ARG A 81 -15.11 11.29 11.04
C ARG A 81 -13.84 10.75 10.41
N MET A 82 -13.97 10.05 9.26
CA MET A 82 -12.82 9.51 8.54
C MET A 82 -11.94 10.64 7.98
N ALA A 83 -12.51 11.67 7.39
CA ALA A 83 -11.77 12.82 6.90
C ALA A 83 -11.04 13.57 8.02
N GLN A 84 -11.69 13.76 9.17
CA GLN A 84 -11.05 14.40 10.34
C GLN A 84 -9.87 13.59 10.86
N LEU A 85 -9.98 12.26 10.91
CA LEU A 85 -8.90 11.38 11.34
C LEU A 85 -7.71 11.44 10.37
N ILE A 86 -7.97 11.42 9.07
CA ILE A 86 -6.91 11.55 8.04
C ILE A 86 -6.22 12.92 8.20
N ALA A 87 -6.99 13.99 8.37
CA ALA A 87 -6.44 15.33 8.59
C ALA A 87 -5.59 15.41 9.86
N GLN A 88 -6.00 14.74 10.93
CA GLN A 88 -5.23 14.65 12.16
C GLN A 88 -3.87 13.95 11.92
N PHE A 89 -3.85 12.83 11.23
CA PHE A 89 -2.60 12.15 10.89
C PHE A 89 -1.71 12.96 9.94
N GLU A 90 -2.31 13.65 8.95
CA GLU A 90 -1.59 14.53 8.05
C GLU A 90 -0.85 15.64 8.84
N ASP A 91 -1.51 16.23 9.82
CA ASP A 91 -0.94 17.28 10.66
C ASP A 91 0.09 16.71 11.65
N GLU A 92 -0.21 15.59 12.30
CA GLU A 92 0.67 14.95 13.29
C GLU A 92 2.00 14.52 12.67
N TYR A 93 1.96 13.87 11.51
CA TYR A 93 3.15 13.38 10.82
C TYR A 93 3.72 14.40 9.82
N LYS A 94 3.11 15.57 9.68
CA LYS A 94 3.50 16.61 8.71
C LYS A 94 3.63 16.02 7.30
N ALA A 95 2.59 15.30 6.87
CA ALA A 95 2.60 14.61 5.60
C ALA A 95 2.74 15.57 4.42
N ASP A 96 3.61 15.23 3.48
CA ASP A 96 3.83 15.97 2.23
C ASP A 96 2.76 15.67 1.19
N ALA A 97 2.17 14.48 1.24
CA ALA A 97 1.07 14.09 0.38
C ALA A 97 0.18 13.04 1.04
N VAL A 98 -1.12 13.10 0.72
CA VAL A 98 -2.13 12.12 1.10
C VAL A 98 -2.82 11.62 -0.15
N PHE A 99 -2.83 10.31 -0.35
CA PHE A 99 -3.48 9.63 -1.47
C PHE A 99 -4.63 8.77 -0.96
N ILE A 100 -5.78 8.88 -1.61
CA ILE A 100 -7.01 8.15 -1.25
C ILE A 100 -7.47 7.34 -2.46
N ASP A 101 -7.76 6.05 -2.28
CA ASP A 101 -8.40 5.26 -3.33
C ASP A 101 -9.77 5.85 -3.67
N MET A 102 -9.99 6.09 -4.96
CA MET A 102 -11.22 6.68 -5.48
C MET A 102 -12.43 5.77 -5.30
N GLY A 103 -12.23 4.46 -5.21
CA GLY A 103 -13.30 3.48 -5.20
C GLY A 103 -14.41 3.77 -4.20
N TYR A 104 -14.08 4.14 -2.98
CA TYR A 104 -15.01 4.52 -1.91
C TYR A 104 -14.56 5.77 -1.16
N GLY A 105 -13.57 6.46 -1.68
CA GLY A 105 -12.94 7.61 -1.05
C GLY A 105 -13.47 8.98 -1.51
N THR A 106 -14.42 9.03 -2.45
CA THR A 106 -14.89 10.31 -3.02
C THR A 106 -15.56 11.21 -2.01
N GLY A 107 -16.35 10.64 -1.08
CA GLY A 107 -16.99 11.39 0.01
C GLY A 107 -15.96 11.96 0.98
N ILE A 108 -15.02 11.15 1.43
CA ILE A 108 -13.91 11.55 2.29
C ILE A 108 -13.06 12.65 1.63
N TYR A 109 -12.73 12.47 0.35
CA TYR A 109 -11.99 13.45 -0.44
C TYR A 109 -12.73 14.79 -0.55
N SER A 110 -14.04 14.75 -0.81
CA SER A 110 -14.87 15.94 -0.91
C SER A 110 -14.88 16.75 0.39
N ILE A 111 -14.98 16.07 1.53
CA ILE A 111 -14.89 16.70 2.86
C ILE A 111 -13.48 17.27 3.07
N GLY A 112 -12.42 16.55 2.69
CA GLY A 112 -11.05 17.05 2.74
C GLY A 112 -10.88 18.37 2.00
N LYS A 113 -11.48 18.51 0.82
CA LYS A 113 -11.51 19.77 0.06
C LYS A 113 -12.20 20.89 0.84
N GLN A 114 -13.33 20.60 1.48
CA GLN A 114 -14.03 21.58 2.33
C GLN A 114 -13.17 22.00 3.52
N LEU A 115 -12.35 21.11 4.07
CA LEU A 115 -11.38 21.38 5.12
C LEU A 115 -10.09 22.08 4.62
N GLY A 116 -10.00 22.41 3.33
CA GLY A 116 -8.84 23.05 2.73
C GLY A 116 -7.66 22.12 2.48
N ARG A 117 -7.87 20.80 2.54
CA ARG A 117 -6.81 19.80 2.30
C ARG A 117 -6.56 19.59 0.80
N LYS A 118 -5.31 19.27 0.45
CA LYS A 118 -4.85 19.05 -0.93
C LYS A 118 -4.64 17.55 -1.21
N TRP A 119 -5.55 16.71 -0.72
CA TRP A 119 -5.49 15.28 -0.94
C TRP A 119 -5.69 14.91 -2.41
N ARG A 120 -5.24 13.74 -2.79
CA ARG A 120 -5.33 13.25 -4.17
C ARG A 120 -6.09 11.94 -4.22
N LEU A 121 -7.04 11.83 -5.16
CA LEU A 121 -7.71 10.58 -5.48
C LEU A 121 -6.86 9.76 -6.46
N ILE A 122 -6.79 8.45 -6.23
CA ILE A 122 -6.14 7.49 -7.13
C ILE A 122 -7.20 6.55 -7.69
N GLU A 123 -7.32 6.53 -9.01
CA GLU A 123 -8.18 5.62 -9.74
C GLU A 123 -7.40 4.37 -10.14
N PHE A 124 -7.61 3.26 -9.45
CA PHE A 124 -6.89 2.00 -9.70
C PHE A 124 -7.18 1.40 -11.07
N GLY A 125 -8.38 1.61 -11.61
CA GLY A 125 -8.74 1.22 -12.97
C GLY A 125 -8.21 2.15 -14.05
N GLY A 126 -7.68 3.31 -13.67
CA GLY A 126 -7.17 4.32 -14.59
C GLY A 126 -5.95 3.87 -15.38
N LYS A 127 -5.64 4.63 -16.44
CA LYS A 127 -4.49 4.36 -17.29
C LYS A 127 -3.18 4.50 -16.51
N SER A 128 -2.30 3.53 -16.68
CA SER A 128 -0.92 3.61 -16.18
C SER A 128 -0.12 4.67 -16.96
N ASN A 129 0.82 5.32 -16.28
CA ASN A 129 1.82 6.19 -16.91
C ASN A 129 2.95 5.39 -17.57
N ASP A 130 3.07 4.11 -17.24
CA ASP A 130 4.06 3.18 -17.79
C ASP A 130 3.37 2.15 -18.69
N PRO A 131 3.72 2.07 -20.00
CA PRO A 131 3.06 1.18 -20.94
C PRO A 131 3.27 -0.33 -20.64
N VAL A 132 4.20 -0.68 -19.77
CA VAL A 132 4.41 -2.06 -19.30
C VAL A 132 3.23 -2.57 -18.46
N TYR A 133 2.49 -1.65 -17.83
CA TYR A 133 1.39 -2.00 -16.93
C TYR A 133 0.03 -1.68 -17.55
N LEU A 134 -0.89 -2.64 -17.48
CA LEU A 134 -2.22 -2.54 -18.06
C LEU A 134 -3.04 -1.36 -17.48
N ASN A 135 -2.92 -1.11 -16.19
CA ASN A 135 -3.67 -0.07 -15.48
C ASN A 135 -2.87 0.45 -14.26
N MET A 136 -3.43 1.45 -13.59
CA MET A 136 -2.80 2.06 -12.41
C MET A 136 -2.60 1.07 -11.27
N ARG A 137 -3.53 0.13 -11.05
CA ARG A 137 -3.38 -0.91 -10.02
C ARG A 137 -2.14 -1.77 -10.27
N ALA A 138 -1.99 -2.28 -11.51
CA ALA A 138 -0.83 -3.09 -11.88
C ALA A 138 0.48 -2.29 -11.74
N TYR A 139 0.48 -1.02 -12.13
CA TYR A 139 1.61 -0.13 -11.94
C TYR A 139 1.98 0.03 -10.46
N MET A 140 1.00 0.29 -9.60
CA MET A 140 1.25 0.47 -8.15
C MET A 140 1.79 -0.81 -7.51
N TRP A 141 1.27 -1.97 -7.88
CA TRP A 141 1.80 -3.27 -7.44
C TRP A 141 3.23 -3.48 -7.90
N GLY A 142 3.55 -3.11 -9.15
CA GLY A 142 4.92 -3.17 -9.67
C GLY A 142 5.87 -2.25 -8.90
N GLN A 143 5.45 -1.01 -8.61
CA GLN A 143 6.24 -0.07 -7.83
C GLN A 143 6.44 -0.55 -6.38
N MET A 144 5.43 -1.14 -5.75
CA MET A 144 5.55 -1.72 -4.42
C MET A 144 6.54 -2.89 -4.41
N LYS A 145 6.48 -3.77 -5.41
CA LYS A 145 7.44 -4.88 -5.56
C LYS A 145 8.89 -4.39 -5.61
N GLU A 146 9.16 -3.39 -6.45
CA GLU A 146 10.51 -2.82 -6.55
C GLU A 146 10.94 -2.14 -5.24
N TRP A 147 10.05 -1.37 -4.62
CA TRP A 147 10.31 -0.74 -3.32
C TRP A 147 10.67 -1.76 -2.23
N LEU A 148 9.94 -2.88 -2.15
CA LEU A 148 10.25 -3.99 -1.22
C LEU A 148 11.59 -4.64 -1.53
N ARG A 149 11.91 -4.84 -2.83
CA ARG A 149 13.19 -5.42 -3.26
C ARG A 149 14.39 -4.54 -2.90
N GLU A 150 14.23 -3.22 -3.03
CA GLU A 150 15.27 -2.23 -2.76
C GLU A 150 15.56 -2.05 -1.27
N GLY A 151 14.63 -2.42 -0.40
CA GLY A 151 14.82 -2.32 1.05
C GLY A 151 13.59 -1.89 1.84
N GLY A 152 12.43 -1.77 1.21
CA GLY A 152 11.19 -1.43 1.88
C GLY A 152 10.90 -2.36 3.06
N SER A 153 10.41 -1.80 4.17
CA SER A 153 10.09 -2.53 5.38
C SER A 153 8.58 -2.69 5.57
N ILE A 154 8.16 -3.82 6.09
CA ILE A 154 6.80 -4.05 6.56
C ILE A 154 6.82 -4.49 8.01
N PRO A 155 5.74 -4.23 8.80
CA PRO A 155 5.67 -4.63 10.19
C PRO A 155 5.83 -6.15 10.35
N PRO A 156 6.73 -6.64 11.24
CA PRO A 156 6.99 -8.07 11.38
C PRO A 156 5.83 -8.86 12.00
N ASN A 157 4.89 -8.18 12.68
CA ASN A 157 3.78 -8.80 13.39
C ASN A 157 2.42 -8.60 12.70
N ASP A 158 2.40 -8.04 11.50
CA ASP A 158 1.19 -7.82 10.71
C ASP A 158 1.02 -8.94 9.68
N GLN A 159 0.43 -10.06 10.12
CA GLN A 159 0.22 -11.22 9.28
C GLN A 159 -0.80 -10.94 8.17
N ALA A 160 -1.83 -10.15 8.43
CA ALA A 160 -2.84 -9.79 7.43
C ALA A 160 -2.21 -9.02 6.26
N LEU A 161 -1.38 -8.01 6.56
CA LEU A 161 -0.63 -7.29 5.54
C LEU A 161 0.33 -8.20 4.76
N TYR A 162 1.02 -9.10 5.45
CA TYR A 162 1.91 -10.07 4.81
C TYR A 162 1.15 -10.94 3.81
N ASP A 163 0.02 -11.51 4.22
CA ASP A 163 -0.81 -12.39 3.40
C ASP A 163 -1.36 -11.63 2.16
N ASP A 164 -1.77 -10.38 2.33
CA ASP A 164 -2.24 -9.52 1.24
C ASP A 164 -1.13 -9.20 0.23
N ILE A 165 0.11 -9.06 0.68
CA ILE A 165 1.26 -8.78 -0.20
C ILE A 165 1.66 -9.99 -1.04
N VAL A 166 1.65 -11.19 -0.45
CA VAL A 166 2.08 -12.42 -1.14
C VAL A 166 0.95 -13.16 -1.87
N GLY A 167 -0.30 -12.79 -1.61
CA GLY A 167 -1.48 -13.43 -2.18
C GLY A 167 -1.64 -13.29 -3.70
N PRO A 168 -1.43 -12.11 -4.30
CA PRO A 168 -1.62 -11.92 -5.73
C PRO A 168 -0.65 -12.76 -6.58
N GLU A 169 -1.20 -13.35 -7.64
CA GLU A 169 -0.43 -14.10 -8.63
C GLU A 169 -0.06 -13.22 -9.84
N ALA A 170 1.09 -13.50 -10.43
CA ALA A 170 1.48 -12.90 -11.70
C ALA A 170 0.69 -13.57 -12.82
N ILE A 171 -0.07 -12.79 -13.58
CA ILE A 171 -0.83 -13.24 -14.76
C ILE A 171 -0.03 -12.90 -16.01
#